data_b9ef7077aa44041e9759064a48cd4584
#
_entry.id   b9ef7077aa44041e9759064a48cd4584
#
_cell.length_a   1.000
_cell.length_b   1.000
_cell.length_c   1.000
_cell.angle_alpha   90.00
_cell.angle_beta   90.00
_cell.angle_gamma   90.00
#
_symmetry.space_group_name_H-M   'P 1'
#
loop_
_entity.id
_entity.type
_entity.pdbx_description
1 polymer ?
#
loop_
_entity_poly.entity_id
_entity_poly.type
_entity_poly.pdbx_seq_one_letter_code
_entity_poly.pdbx_strand_id
1 'polypeptide(L)'
;KKDMCYDFTVYARLHTLQGKEAKFRIELVDEGNQPICRDTITVTNNKWQKHTATLISKKTVEKGLLRIFLMPGESVDIDHVSLIPEDNWHGMRADLVKDLADLHPGIFRFPGGCIVEGTDLATRYQWKNTVGPAENRPLNENRWNYTFPHRLFPNYYQTLGLGFYEFFLLAERIGAEPLPVLSCGLACQFQNADNDKNAHVAVDDLQPYIDDALDLIDFANGPVTSKWGSLRAEMGHPAPFNLKQIGIGNEQWGPLYPER
;
A
#
# COMPACT_ATOMS: atom_id res chain seq x y z
N LYS A 1 -22.78 -6.12 4.59
CA LYS A 1 -23.50 -7.30 5.14
C LYS A 1 -24.19 -6.88 6.44
N LYS A 2 -25.41 -7.36 6.69
CA LYS A 2 -26.14 -7.13 7.94
C LYS A 2 -25.35 -7.72 9.12
N ASP A 3 -25.33 -6.99 10.25
CA ASP A 3 -24.67 -7.35 11.52
C ASP A 3 -23.12 -7.42 11.41
N MET A 4 -22.53 -7.03 10.27
CA MET A 4 -21.10 -6.89 10.10
C MET A 4 -20.62 -5.60 10.74
N CYS A 5 -19.52 -5.68 11.51
CA CYS A 5 -18.78 -4.54 11.98
C CYS A 5 -17.79 -4.07 10.90
N TYR A 6 -17.68 -2.76 10.74
CA TYR A 6 -16.73 -2.11 9.86
C TYR A 6 -15.90 -1.14 10.70
N ASP A 7 -14.59 -1.36 10.71
CA ASP A 7 -13.65 -0.47 11.38
C ASP A 7 -13.35 0.71 10.48
N PHE A 8 -13.81 1.88 10.90
CA PHE A 8 -13.52 3.15 10.26
C PHE A 8 -12.31 3.78 10.93
N THR A 9 -11.37 4.25 10.15
CA THR A 9 -10.25 5.07 10.63
C THR A 9 -10.04 6.27 9.71
N VAL A 10 -9.57 7.36 10.29
CA VAL A 10 -9.24 8.58 9.57
C VAL A 10 -8.18 9.36 10.34
N TYR A 11 -7.23 9.96 9.64
CA TYR A 11 -6.42 11.02 10.23
C TYR A 11 -7.13 12.34 10.03
N ALA A 12 -7.29 13.10 11.12
CA ALA A 12 -7.96 14.39 11.08
C ALA A 12 -7.27 15.41 11.98
N ARG A 13 -7.41 16.69 11.64
CA ARG A 13 -7.00 17.81 12.46
C ARG A 13 -7.92 19.01 12.23
N LEU A 14 -7.95 19.94 13.18
CA LEU A 14 -8.61 21.23 12.97
C LEU A 14 -7.87 22.02 11.90
N HIS A 15 -8.60 22.53 10.93
CA HIS A 15 -8.03 23.38 9.89
C HIS A 15 -7.56 24.73 10.44
N THR A 16 -8.31 25.28 11.39
CA THR A 16 -7.98 26.56 12.07
C THR A 16 -8.11 26.41 13.57
N LEU A 17 -7.35 27.21 14.33
CA LEU A 17 -7.44 27.23 15.80
C LEU A 17 -8.62 28.07 16.36
N GLN A 18 -9.53 28.57 15.51
CA GLN A 18 -10.63 29.45 15.94
C GLN A 18 -11.73 28.71 16.72
N GLY A 19 -11.80 27.36 16.64
CA GLY A 19 -12.72 26.53 17.41
C GLY A 19 -11.97 25.64 18.41
N LYS A 20 -12.65 25.29 19.51
CA LYS A 20 -12.10 24.32 20.48
C LYS A 20 -12.23 22.88 19.98
N GLU A 21 -13.22 22.62 19.14
CA GLU A 21 -13.52 21.30 18.54
C GLU A 21 -14.27 21.48 17.22
N ALA A 22 -14.18 20.48 16.38
CA ALA A 22 -15.01 20.33 15.19
C ALA A 22 -15.56 18.91 15.11
N LYS A 23 -16.75 18.75 14.52
CA LYS A 23 -17.41 17.43 14.39
C LYS A 23 -17.75 17.13 12.95
N PHE A 24 -17.55 15.89 12.58
CA PHE A 24 -18.08 15.36 11.35
C PHE A 24 -18.73 14.00 11.57
N ARG A 25 -19.81 13.76 10.83
CA ARG A 25 -20.57 12.52 10.88
C ARG A 25 -20.16 11.60 9.75
N ILE A 26 -19.98 10.33 10.07
CA ILE A 26 -19.75 9.25 9.11
C ILE A 26 -21.00 8.39 9.02
N GLU A 27 -21.39 8.03 7.82
CA GLU A 27 -22.56 7.21 7.55
C GLU A 27 -22.29 6.18 6.46
N LEU A 28 -22.77 4.96 6.67
CA LEU A 28 -23.01 4.03 5.57
C LEU A 28 -24.46 4.19 5.12
N VAL A 29 -24.65 4.35 3.82
CA VAL A 29 -25.98 4.50 3.22
C VAL A 29 -26.18 3.49 2.09
N ASP A 30 -27.42 3.13 1.81
CA ASP A 30 -27.81 2.28 0.69
C ASP A 30 -27.93 3.06 -0.62
N GLU A 31 -28.27 2.38 -1.70
CA GLU A 31 -28.48 2.96 -3.04
C GLU A 31 -29.55 4.05 -3.06
N GLY A 32 -30.55 3.95 -2.19
CA GLY A 32 -31.60 4.94 -2.00
C GLY A 32 -31.21 6.09 -1.07
N ASN A 33 -29.94 6.18 -0.70
CA ASN A 33 -29.41 7.19 0.24
C ASN A 33 -29.97 7.07 1.67
N GLN A 34 -30.54 5.91 2.04
CA GLN A 34 -31.03 5.70 3.39
C GLN A 34 -29.89 5.25 4.32
N PRO A 35 -29.76 5.86 5.51
CA PRO A 35 -28.73 5.48 6.47
C PRO A 35 -28.84 4.02 6.90
N ILE A 36 -27.75 3.28 6.82
CA ILE A 36 -27.62 1.91 7.34
C ILE A 36 -27.09 1.95 8.77
N CYS A 37 -26.03 2.73 8.98
CA CYS A 37 -25.44 3.02 10.28
C CYS A 37 -24.67 4.34 10.22
N ARG A 38 -24.38 4.91 11.38
CA ARG A 38 -23.68 6.20 11.49
C ARG A 38 -22.95 6.33 12.81
N ASP A 39 -21.93 7.18 12.83
CA ASP A 39 -21.23 7.64 14.01
C ASP A 39 -20.71 9.07 13.81
N THR A 40 -20.17 9.69 14.87
CA THR A 40 -19.66 11.05 14.85
C THR A 40 -18.24 11.09 15.41
N ILE A 41 -17.35 11.67 14.66
CA ILE A 41 -15.96 11.93 15.07
C ILE A 41 -15.85 13.36 15.58
N THR A 42 -15.18 13.53 16.72
CA THR A 42 -14.86 14.84 17.29
C THR A 42 -13.36 15.07 17.18
N VAL A 43 -12.96 16.18 16.58
CA VAL A 43 -11.57 16.61 16.39
C VAL A 43 -11.31 17.82 17.28
N THR A 44 -10.29 17.71 18.14
CA THR A 44 -9.97 18.74 19.14
C THR A 44 -8.56 19.32 19.01
N ASN A 45 -7.80 18.87 18.00
CA ASN A 45 -6.40 19.23 17.85
C ASN A 45 -6.11 19.69 16.42
N ASN A 46 -5.19 20.64 16.28
CA ASN A 46 -4.66 21.10 14.98
C ASN A 46 -3.47 20.26 14.47
N LYS A 47 -3.05 19.24 15.21
CA LYS A 47 -2.08 18.23 14.76
C LYS A 47 -2.83 17.03 14.23
N TRP A 48 -2.26 16.36 13.24
CA TRP A 48 -2.79 15.10 12.72
C TRP A 48 -2.91 14.07 13.84
N GLN A 49 -4.11 13.53 14.01
CA GLN A 49 -4.41 12.46 14.95
C GLN A 49 -5.27 11.40 14.26
N LYS A 50 -5.03 10.14 14.59
CA LYS A 50 -5.86 9.03 14.15
C LYS A 50 -7.13 8.97 14.99
N HIS A 51 -8.27 8.98 14.31
CA HIS A 51 -9.59 8.77 14.92
C HIS A 51 -10.16 7.45 14.40
N THR A 52 -10.91 6.76 15.25
CA THR A 52 -11.50 5.46 14.95
C THR A 52 -12.98 5.44 15.34
N ALA A 53 -13.76 4.68 14.59
CA ALA A 53 -15.15 4.35 14.93
C ALA A 53 -15.49 2.97 14.38
N THR A 54 -16.45 2.27 15.01
CA THR A 54 -16.97 1.00 14.51
C THR A 54 -18.40 1.18 14.04
N LEU A 55 -18.64 0.90 12.77
CA LEU A 55 -19.95 0.98 12.14
C LEU A 55 -20.57 -0.41 12.03
N ILE A 56 -21.64 -0.67 12.77
CA ILE A 56 -22.35 -1.95 12.70
C ILE A 56 -23.50 -1.82 11.70
N SER A 57 -23.40 -2.57 10.60
CA SER A 57 -24.40 -2.53 9.54
C SER A 57 -25.72 -3.18 9.97
N LYS A 58 -26.82 -2.47 9.85
CA LYS A 58 -28.17 -2.98 10.14
C LYS A 58 -28.84 -3.67 8.96
N LYS A 59 -28.20 -3.65 7.77
CA LYS A 59 -28.80 -4.13 6.52
C LYS A 59 -27.72 -4.70 5.59
N THR A 60 -28.06 -5.73 4.84
CA THR A 60 -27.25 -6.16 3.69
C THR A 60 -27.69 -5.38 2.46
N VAL A 61 -26.73 -4.79 1.74
CA VAL A 61 -26.95 -4.08 0.48
C VAL A 61 -25.88 -4.50 -0.52
N GLU A 62 -26.18 -4.47 -1.80
CA GLU A 62 -25.21 -4.80 -2.85
C GLU A 62 -24.22 -3.66 -3.06
N LYS A 63 -24.72 -2.43 -3.02
CA LYS A 63 -23.92 -1.21 -3.14
C LYS A 63 -24.20 -0.29 -1.98
N GLY A 64 -23.19 -0.04 -1.17
CA GLY A 64 -23.22 0.93 -0.08
C GLY A 64 -22.29 2.10 -0.40
N LEU A 65 -22.58 3.27 0.15
CA LEU A 65 -21.71 4.44 0.09
C LEU A 65 -21.29 4.84 1.50
N LEU A 66 -20.01 5.14 1.67
CA LEU A 66 -19.52 5.86 2.84
C LEU A 66 -19.68 7.36 2.60
N ARG A 67 -20.32 8.05 3.51
CA ARG A 67 -20.48 9.50 3.49
C ARG A 67 -19.84 10.13 4.71
N ILE A 68 -19.16 11.22 4.50
CA ILE A 68 -18.59 12.07 5.55
C ILE A 68 -19.27 13.43 5.45
N PHE A 69 -19.95 13.84 6.53
CA PHE A 69 -20.65 15.12 6.62
C PHE A 69 -19.98 16.01 7.64
N LEU A 70 -19.48 17.14 7.18
CA LEU A 70 -19.02 18.19 8.05
C LEU A 70 -20.22 18.96 8.60
N MET A 71 -20.20 19.29 9.89
CA MET A 71 -21.26 20.10 10.49
C MET A 71 -21.16 21.55 10.02
N PRO A 72 -22.27 22.28 9.87
CA PRO A 72 -22.26 23.67 9.43
C PRO A 72 -21.33 24.54 10.31
N GLY A 73 -20.44 25.29 9.67
CA GLY A 73 -19.49 26.17 10.35
C GLY A 73 -18.21 25.49 10.84
N GLU A 74 -18.10 24.18 10.68
CA GLU A 74 -16.90 23.42 11.04
C GLU A 74 -15.89 23.37 9.89
N SER A 75 -14.61 23.23 10.22
CA SER A 75 -13.53 23.08 9.26
C SER A 75 -12.47 22.10 9.79
N VAL A 76 -12.28 20.98 9.06
CA VAL A 76 -11.30 19.95 9.38
C VAL A 76 -10.52 19.55 8.12
N ASP A 77 -9.25 19.25 8.29
CA ASP A 77 -8.47 18.52 7.31
C ASP A 77 -8.59 17.04 7.63
N ILE A 78 -8.81 16.20 6.61
CA ILE A 78 -8.88 14.74 6.73
C ILE A 78 -7.94 14.08 5.74
N ASP A 79 -7.36 12.95 6.15
CA ASP A 79 -6.50 12.11 5.33
C ASP A 79 -6.61 10.64 5.75
N HIS A 80 -6.08 9.72 4.95
CA HIS A 80 -6.05 8.28 5.23
C HIS A 80 -7.39 7.70 5.68
N VAL A 81 -8.46 8.01 4.95
CA VAL A 81 -9.79 7.44 5.23
C VAL A 81 -9.78 5.95 4.89
N SER A 82 -10.13 5.12 5.87
CA SER A 82 -10.20 3.66 5.73
C SER A 82 -11.49 3.13 6.31
N LEU A 83 -12.08 2.11 5.67
CA LEU A 83 -13.23 1.37 6.15
C LEU A 83 -13.03 -0.11 5.84
N ILE A 84 -12.73 -0.90 6.85
CA ILE A 84 -12.37 -2.31 6.71
C ILE A 84 -13.39 -3.17 7.47
N PRO A 85 -13.97 -4.22 6.86
CA PRO A 85 -14.85 -5.13 7.57
C PRO A 85 -14.04 -5.96 8.60
N GLU A 86 -14.66 -6.35 9.71
CA GLU A 86 -14.02 -7.14 10.76
C GLU A 86 -13.56 -8.53 10.28
N ASP A 87 -14.22 -9.08 9.25
CA ASP A 87 -13.88 -10.37 8.63
C ASP A 87 -12.70 -10.27 7.64
N ASN A 88 -11.78 -9.31 7.87
CA ASN A 88 -10.57 -9.17 7.08
C ASN A 88 -9.41 -10.02 7.62
N TRP A 89 -8.38 -10.23 6.79
CA TRP A 89 -7.12 -10.78 7.20
C TRP A 89 -6.00 -9.75 6.96
N HIS A 90 -5.51 -9.12 8.01
CA HIS A 90 -4.49 -8.04 7.95
C HIS A 90 -4.83 -6.94 6.91
N GLY A 91 -6.09 -6.50 6.89
CA GLY A 91 -6.59 -5.50 5.95
C GLY A 91 -6.93 -6.03 4.55
N MET A 92 -6.65 -7.30 4.26
CA MET A 92 -7.01 -7.97 3.02
C MET A 92 -8.35 -8.69 3.12
N ARG A 93 -9.02 -8.90 2.01
CA ARG A 93 -10.25 -9.70 1.95
C ARG A 93 -9.96 -11.14 2.34
N ALA A 94 -10.53 -11.60 3.47
CA ALA A 94 -10.29 -12.93 4.01
C ALA A 94 -10.71 -14.06 3.06
N ASP A 95 -11.80 -13.87 2.30
CA ASP A 95 -12.28 -14.80 1.28
C ASP A 95 -11.24 -14.99 0.15
N LEU A 96 -10.66 -13.90 -0.37
CA LEU A 96 -9.62 -13.96 -1.40
C LEU A 96 -8.32 -14.58 -0.87
N VAL A 97 -7.94 -14.27 0.37
CA VAL A 97 -6.75 -14.91 1.01
C VAL A 97 -6.98 -16.41 1.14
N LYS A 98 -8.21 -16.83 1.51
CA LYS A 98 -8.56 -18.25 1.57
C LYS A 98 -8.49 -18.92 0.20
N ASP A 99 -9.08 -18.30 -0.83
CA ASP A 99 -9.08 -18.85 -2.17
C ASP A 99 -7.65 -18.99 -2.73
N LEU A 100 -6.77 -18.01 -2.46
CA LEU A 100 -5.36 -18.10 -2.82
C LEU A 100 -4.65 -19.24 -2.07
N ALA A 101 -4.94 -19.44 -0.78
CA ALA A 101 -4.38 -20.55 0.00
C ALA A 101 -4.84 -21.91 -0.54
N ASP A 102 -6.11 -22.03 -0.93
CA ASP A 102 -6.69 -23.26 -1.49
C ASP A 102 -6.07 -23.64 -2.86
N LEU A 103 -5.47 -22.67 -3.57
CA LEU A 103 -4.71 -22.94 -4.81
C LEU A 103 -3.37 -23.63 -4.57
N HIS A 104 -2.85 -23.61 -3.33
CA HIS A 104 -1.54 -24.14 -2.96
C HIS A 104 -0.39 -23.71 -3.89
N PRO A 105 -0.20 -22.39 -4.13
CA PRO A 105 0.84 -21.91 -5.04
C PRO A 105 2.23 -22.22 -4.48
N GLY A 106 3.14 -22.67 -5.35
CA GLY A 106 4.53 -22.92 -4.94
C GLY A 106 5.34 -21.63 -4.74
N ILE A 107 5.03 -20.58 -5.51
CA ILE A 107 5.72 -19.29 -5.50
C ILE A 107 4.69 -18.17 -5.51
N PHE A 108 4.95 -17.12 -4.74
CA PHE A 108 4.22 -15.87 -4.77
C PHE A 108 5.17 -14.73 -5.20
N ARG A 109 5.03 -14.28 -6.46
CA ARG A 109 5.84 -13.20 -7.04
C ARG A 109 5.17 -11.84 -6.82
N PHE A 110 5.92 -10.88 -6.32
CA PHE A 110 5.45 -9.51 -6.09
C PHE A 110 6.57 -8.46 -6.31
N PRO A 111 6.30 -7.17 -6.44
CA PRO A 111 4.99 -6.49 -6.38
C PRO A 111 4.23 -6.57 -7.69
N GLY A 112 4.83 -7.06 -8.75
CA GLY A 112 4.28 -7.17 -10.08
C GLY A 112 5.36 -7.21 -11.15
N GLY A 113 5.03 -6.74 -12.35
CA GLY A 113 5.91 -6.67 -13.51
C GLY A 113 6.47 -5.26 -13.72
N CYS A 114 5.98 -4.56 -14.74
CA CYS A 114 6.47 -3.24 -15.16
C CYS A 114 6.42 -2.16 -14.07
N ILE A 115 5.66 -2.33 -13.00
CA ILE A 115 5.66 -1.39 -11.86
C ILE A 115 7.00 -1.38 -11.11
N VAL A 116 7.77 -2.48 -11.18
CA VAL A 116 9.12 -2.57 -10.58
C VAL A 116 10.04 -1.54 -11.22
N GLU A 117 9.92 -1.40 -12.52
CA GLU A 117 10.77 -0.55 -13.35
C GLU A 117 10.38 0.92 -13.29
N GLY A 118 9.04 1.19 -13.22
CA GLY A 118 8.49 2.53 -13.40
C GLY A 118 8.55 3.03 -14.85
N THR A 119 8.00 4.21 -15.10
CA THR A 119 8.18 4.94 -16.36
C THR A 119 9.60 5.51 -16.44
N ASP A 120 10.09 5.96 -15.30
CA ASP A 120 11.46 6.43 -15.05
C ASP A 120 11.94 5.90 -13.69
N LEU A 121 13.18 6.20 -13.33
CA LEU A 121 13.77 5.73 -12.08
C LEU A 121 13.09 6.35 -10.83
N ALA A 122 12.48 7.51 -10.95
CA ALA A 122 11.78 8.16 -9.83
C ALA A 122 10.46 7.47 -9.51
N THR A 123 9.79 6.92 -10.51
CA THR A 123 8.49 6.24 -10.38
C THR A 123 8.60 4.72 -10.20
N ARG A 124 9.84 4.17 -10.15
CA ARG A 124 10.07 2.76 -9.85
C ARG A 124 9.46 2.37 -8.49
N TYR A 125 9.11 1.11 -8.35
CA TYR A 125 8.63 0.59 -7.07
C TYR A 125 9.79 0.46 -6.08
N GLN A 126 9.89 1.38 -5.12
CA GLN A 126 10.89 1.34 -4.06
C GLN A 126 10.28 0.64 -2.85
N TRP A 127 10.72 -0.59 -2.57
CA TRP A 127 10.18 -1.41 -1.49
C TRP A 127 10.30 -0.76 -0.10
N LYS A 128 11.34 0.03 0.14
CA LYS A 128 11.54 0.76 1.41
C LYS A 128 10.41 1.75 1.70
N ASN A 129 9.75 2.26 0.65
CA ASN A 129 8.57 3.12 0.79
C ASN A 129 7.29 2.34 1.15
N THR A 130 7.34 1.02 1.18
CA THR A 130 6.19 0.13 1.34
C THR A 130 6.16 -0.59 2.68
N VAL A 131 7.10 -0.28 3.57
CA VAL A 131 7.22 -0.83 4.92
C VAL A 131 7.11 0.27 5.97
N GLY A 132 6.88 -0.10 7.22
CA GLY A 132 6.55 0.84 8.29
C GLY A 132 5.06 1.22 8.31
N PRO A 133 4.64 2.19 9.12
CA PRO A 133 3.25 2.61 9.24
C PRO A 133 2.66 3.05 7.90
N ALA A 134 1.46 2.55 7.56
CA ALA A 134 0.84 2.79 6.25
C ALA A 134 0.61 4.28 5.97
N GLU A 135 0.30 5.05 7.00
CA GLU A 135 0.11 6.51 6.95
C GLU A 135 1.36 7.31 6.59
N ASN A 136 2.54 6.71 6.71
CA ASN A 136 3.82 7.34 6.38
C ASN A 136 4.33 6.93 4.99
N ARG A 137 3.63 6.01 4.32
CA ARG A 137 4.02 5.53 3.00
C ARG A 137 3.62 6.57 1.93
N PRO A 138 4.52 6.95 1.02
CA PRO A 138 4.22 7.95 0.01
C PRO A 138 3.28 7.39 -1.06
N LEU A 139 2.60 8.29 -1.77
CA LEU A 139 1.95 7.93 -3.03
C LEU A 139 3.02 7.64 -4.09
N ASN A 140 2.86 6.54 -4.81
CA ASN A 140 3.69 6.22 -5.96
C ASN A 140 2.88 6.34 -7.24
N GLU A 141 3.38 7.07 -8.22
CA GLU A 141 2.76 7.14 -9.54
C GLU A 141 2.91 5.78 -10.23
N ASN A 142 1.79 5.21 -10.67
CA ASN A 142 1.83 3.94 -11.35
C ASN A 142 2.31 4.14 -12.80
N ARG A 143 3.20 3.27 -13.26
CA ARG A 143 3.71 3.27 -14.63
C ARG A 143 2.61 3.35 -15.70
N TRP A 144 1.47 2.73 -15.44
CA TRP A 144 0.34 2.71 -16.37
C TRP A 144 -0.41 4.04 -16.50
N ASN A 145 -0.13 5.00 -15.64
CA ASN A 145 -0.65 6.37 -15.73
C ASN A 145 -0.19 7.02 -17.05
N TYR A 146 1.08 6.88 -17.37
CA TYR A 146 1.65 7.37 -18.62
C TYR A 146 1.07 6.67 -19.86
N THR A 147 0.89 5.34 -19.79
CA THR A 147 0.46 4.52 -20.93
C THR A 147 -0.99 4.80 -21.34
N PHE A 148 -1.81 5.29 -20.41
CA PHE A 148 -3.24 5.48 -20.64
C PHE A 148 -3.73 6.89 -20.28
N PRO A 149 -3.15 7.96 -20.84
CA PRO A 149 -3.51 9.34 -20.49
C PRO A 149 -4.94 9.72 -20.86
N HIS A 150 -5.59 8.97 -21.76
CA HIS A 150 -6.96 9.18 -22.20
C HIS A 150 -8.01 8.52 -21.29
N ARG A 151 -7.61 7.87 -20.21
CA ARG A 151 -8.56 7.28 -19.25
C ARG A 151 -9.40 8.37 -18.60
N LEU A 152 -10.64 8.03 -18.26
CA LEU A 152 -11.56 8.92 -17.53
C LEU A 152 -10.98 9.34 -16.16
N PHE A 153 -10.16 8.48 -15.57
CA PHE A 153 -9.40 8.73 -14.34
C PHE A 153 -7.91 8.55 -14.66
N PRO A 154 -7.23 9.60 -15.15
CA PRO A 154 -5.82 9.52 -15.53
C PRO A 154 -4.87 9.34 -14.35
N ASN A 155 -5.29 9.71 -13.13
CA ASN A 155 -4.46 9.65 -11.94
C ASN A 155 -4.47 8.24 -11.33
N TYR A 156 -3.58 7.39 -11.83
CA TYR A 156 -3.41 6.04 -11.34
C TYR A 156 -2.19 5.99 -10.40
N TYR A 157 -2.47 6.07 -9.10
CA TYR A 157 -1.46 6.04 -8.05
C TYR A 157 -1.62 4.80 -7.18
N GLN A 158 -0.49 4.38 -6.59
CA GLN A 158 -0.45 3.35 -5.56
C GLN A 158 -0.25 4.02 -4.21
N THR A 159 -1.12 3.74 -3.26
CA THR A 159 -1.01 4.23 -1.87
C THR A 159 0.04 3.48 -1.07
N LEU A 160 0.53 2.35 -1.61
CA LEU A 160 1.43 1.42 -0.93
C LEU A 160 0.88 0.87 0.40
N GLY A 161 -0.43 0.96 0.62
CA GLY A 161 -1.10 0.41 1.80
C GLY A 161 -0.96 -1.11 1.91
N LEU A 162 -0.87 -1.82 0.78
CA LEU A 162 -0.32 -3.17 0.69
C LEU A 162 1.09 -3.05 0.11
N GLY A 163 2.08 -3.46 0.87
CA GLY A 163 3.49 -3.36 0.51
C GLY A 163 4.23 -4.67 0.75
N PHE A 164 5.54 -4.61 0.79
CA PHE A 164 6.38 -5.81 0.90
C PHE A 164 6.13 -6.59 2.19
N TYR A 165 5.89 -5.92 3.31
CA TYR A 165 5.55 -6.60 4.56
C TYR A 165 4.28 -7.42 4.43
N GLU A 166 3.23 -6.83 3.91
CA GLU A 166 1.93 -7.48 3.72
C GLU A 166 2.02 -8.62 2.68
N PHE A 167 2.85 -8.47 1.64
CA PHE A 167 3.09 -9.52 0.65
C PHE A 167 3.87 -10.70 1.24
N PHE A 168 4.85 -10.47 2.10
CA PHE A 168 5.53 -11.55 2.83
C PHE A 168 4.58 -12.28 3.76
N LEU A 169 3.75 -11.57 4.53
CA LEU A 169 2.71 -12.20 5.37
C LEU A 169 1.75 -13.05 4.52
N LEU A 170 1.33 -12.53 3.36
CA LEU A 170 0.43 -13.26 2.47
C LEU A 170 1.12 -14.53 1.92
N ALA A 171 2.38 -14.45 1.48
CA ALA A 171 3.14 -15.60 1.02
C ALA A 171 3.20 -16.70 2.09
N GLU A 172 3.52 -16.33 3.33
CA GLU A 172 3.54 -17.27 4.47
C GLU A 172 2.16 -17.87 4.71
N ARG A 173 1.10 -17.05 4.70
CA ARG A 173 -0.29 -17.49 4.93
C ARG A 173 -0.78 -18.50 3.90
N ILE A 174 -0.42 -18.30 2.63
CA ILE A 174 -0.85 -19.19 1.53
C ILE A 174 0.12 -20.36 1.29
N GLY A 175 1.21 -20.44 2.08
CA GLY A 175 2.21 -21.51 1.99
C GLY A 175 3.11 -21.44 0.76
N ALA A 176 3.27 -20.25 0.17
CA ALA A 176 4.10 -20.04 -1.02
C ALA A 176 5.48 -19.48 -0.67
N GLU A 177 6.50 -19.84 -1.44
CA GLU A 177 7.81 -19.20 -1.37
C GLU A 177 7.71 -17.77 -1.89
N PRO A 178 8.12 -16.74 -1.12
CA PRO A 178 8.11 -15.36 -1.60
C PRO A 178 9.17 -15.15 -2.67
N LEU A 179 8.79 -14.49 -3.76
CA LEU A 179 9.68 -14.04 -4.83
C LEU A 179 9.51 -12.53 -5.05
N PRO A 180 10.10 -11.70 -4.18
CA PRO A 180 10.14 -10.27 -4.41
C PRO A 180 11.00 -9.93 -5.63
N VAL A 181 10.55 -8.98 -6.44
CA VAL A 181 11.28 -8.48 -7.60
C VAL A 181 11.70 -7.05 -7.35
N LEU A 182 12.99 -6.76 -7.59
CA LEU A 182 13.61 -5.46 -7.37
C LEU A 182 14.07 -4.83 -8.69
N SER A 183 14.12 -3.50 -8.73
CA SER A 183 14.70 -2.76 -9.84
C SER A 183 16.21 -2.99 -9.90
N CYS A 184 16.73 -3.17 -11.11
CA CYS A 184 18.15 -3.24 -11.41
C CYS A 184 18.72 -1.91 -11.93
N GLY A 185 18.04 -0.79 -11.70
CA GLY A 185 18.47 0.52 -12.21
C GLY A 185 18.13 0.74 -13.68
N LEU A 186 17.20 -0.04 -14.23
CA LEU A 186 16.64 0.16 -15.56
C LEU A 186 15.15 0.49 -15.42
N ALA A 187 14.75 1.62 -15.99
CA ALA A 187 13.33 1.93 -16.18
C ALA A 187 12.75 1.07 -17.32
N CYS A 188 11.45 1.11 -17.50
CA CYS A 188 10.75 0.28 -18.48
C CYS A 188 11.31 0.50 -19.90
N GLN A 189 11.97 -0.49 -20.45
CA GLN A 189 12.59 -0.44 -21.77
C GLN A 189 11.59 -0.36 -22.93
N PHE A 190 10.33 -0.69 -22.70
CA PHE A 190 9.28 -0.45 -23.68
C PHE A 190 9.06 1.04 -23.98
N GLN A 191 9.34 1.93 -23.01
CA GLN A 191 9.11 3.36 -23.12
C GLN A 191 10.38 4.19 -23.26
N ASN A 192 11.54 3.61 -22.91
CA ASN A 192 12.81 4.31 -22.86
C ASN A 192 13.84 3.63 -23.76
N ALA A 193 14.61 4.41 -24.48
CA ALA A 193 15.71 3.92 -25.28
C ALA A 193 16.89 3.48 -24.37
N ASP A 194 17.66 2.49 -24.78
CA ASP A 194 18.79 1.94 -24.01
C ASP A 194 19.85 2.99 -23.63
N ASN A 195 19.98 4.06 -24.39
CA ASN A 195 20.90 5.15 -24.13
C ASN A 195 20.33 6.33 -23.35
N ASP A 196 19.09 6.22 -22.86
CA ASP A 196 18.48 7.27 -22.05
C ASP A 196 19.06 7.28 -20.63
N LYS A 197 19.99 8.19 -20.38
CA LYS A 197 20.67 8.36 -19.11
C LYS A 197 19.75 8.84 -17.98
N ASN A 198 18.56 9.35 -18.28
CA ASN A 198 17.58 9.75 -17.28
C ASN A 198 16.72 8.56 -16.84
N ALA A 199 16.60 7.57 -17.69
CA ALA A 199 15.80 6.37 -17.44
C ALA A 199 16.63 5.19 -16.90
N HIS A 200 17.97 5.19 -17.14
CA HIS A 200 18.83 4.06 -16.80
C HIS A 200 20.08 4.54 -16.05
N VAL A 201 20.34 3.91 -14.94
CA VAL A 201 21.54 4.19 -14.12
C VAL A 201 22.78 3.63 -14.82
N ALA A 202 23.90 4.31 -14.71
CA ALA A 202 25.17 3.75 -15.14
C ALA A 202 25.60 2.56 -14.25
N VAL A 203 26.35 1.61 -14.80
CA VAL A 203 26.81 0.43 -14.04
C VAL A 203 27.62 0.83 -12.81
N ASP A 204 28.46 1.87 -12.92
CA ASP A 204 29.26 2.37 -11.81
C ASP A 204 28.43 2.99 -10.67
N ASP A 205 27.15 3.34 -10.93
CA ASP A 205 26.24 3.97 -9.97
C ASP A 205 25.18 2.99 -9.42
N LEU A 206 25.37 1.67 -9.59
CA LEU A 206 24.41 0.64 -9.16
C LEU A 206 24.38 0.41 -7.64
N GLN A 207 25.34 0.95 -6.87
CA GLN A 207 25.42 0.67 -5.43
C GLN A 207 24.10 0.88 -4.67
N PRO A 208 23.28 1.93 -4.90
CA PRO A 208 21.99 2.08 -4.20
C PRO A 208 20.99 0.94 -4.46
N TYR A 209 21.04 0.31 -5.64
CA TYR A 209 20.17 -0.81 -5.99
C TYR A 209 20.64 -2.12 -5.37
N ILE A 210 21.97 -2.29 -5.26
CA ILE A 210 22.59 -3.40 -4.52
C ILE A 210 22.23 -3.27 -3.04
N ASP A 211 22.34 -2.07 -2.46
CA ASP A 211 21.98 -1.80 -1.08
C ASP A 211 20.47 -2.05 -0.84
N ASP A 212 19.61 -1.73 -1.81
CA ASP A 212 18.17 -2.04 -1.72
C ASP A 212 17.93 -3.56 -1.63
N ALA A 213 18.69 -4.38 -2.36
CA ALA A 213 18.59 -5.83 -2.31
C ALA A 213 19.13 -6.40 -1.00
N LEU A 214 20.28 -5.92 -0.53
CA LEU A 214 20.87 -6.35 0.75
C LEU A 214 19.99 -5.96 1.93
N ASP A 215 19.44 -4.75 1.94
CA ASP A 215 18.50 -4.27 2.94
C ASP A 215 17.20 -5.09 2.95
N LEU A 216 16.71 -5.55 1.77
CA LEU A 216 15.55 -6.43 1.69
C LEU A 216 15.83 -7.81 2.30
N ILE A 217 17.03 -8.35 2.07
CA ILE A 217 17.44 -9.62 2.69
C ILE A 217 17.50 -9.45 4.21
N ASP A 218 18.04 -8.31 4.70
CA ASP A 218 18.05 -8.00 6.12
C ASP A 218 16.63 -7.82 6.68
N PHE A 219 15.74 -7.13 5.95
CA PHE A 219 14.33 -7.01 6.33
C PHE A 219 13.66 -8.38 6.44
N ALA A 220 13.84 -9.24 5.45
CA ALA A 220 13.18 -10.54 5.41
C ALA A 220 13.78 -11.55 6.39
N ASN A 221 15.11 -11.61 6.53
CA ASN A 221 15.81 -12.69 7.21
C ASN A 221 16.69 -12.24 8.38
N GLY A 222 17.00 -10.93 8.49
CA GLY A 222 17.90 -10.41 9.52
C GLY A 222 17.35 -10.59 10.93
N PRO A 223 18.23 -10.60 11.93
CA PRO A 223 17.82 -10.68 13.33
C PRO A 223 17.10 -9.40 13.76
N VAL A 224 16.29 -9.48 14.80
CA VAL A 224 15.55 -8.34 15.36
C VAL A 224 16.46 -7.20 15.88
N THR A 225 17.75 -7.45 15.98
CA THR A 225 18.78 -6.48 16.36
C THR A 225 19.39 -5.73 15.16
N SER A 226 19.13 -6.17 13.95
CA SER A 226 19.56 -5.45 12.74
C SER A 226 18.60 -4.31 12.44
N LYS A 227 19.01 -3.40 11.56
CA LYS A 227 18.21 -2.22 11.19
C LYS A 227 16.85 -2.61 10.61
N TRP A 228 16.83 -3.49 9.63
CA TRP A 228 15.60 -3.84 8.92
C TRP A 228 14.85 -4.99 9.59
N GLY A 229 15.58 -5.91 10.26
CA GLY A 229 14.96 -6.94 11.09
C GLY A 229 14.21 -6.37 12.29
N SER A 230 14.69 -5.26 12.90
CA SER A 230 13.96 -4.56 13.96
C SER A 230 12.67 -3.94 13.44
N LEU A 231 12.69 -3.31 12.25
CA LEU A 231 11.49 -2.76 11.64
C LEU A 231 10.45 -3.85 11.35
N ARG A 232 10.88 -5.01 10.81
CA ARG A 232 9.98 -6.16 10.63
C ARG A 232 9.32 -6.57 11.95
N ALA A 233 10.11 -6.65 13.01
CA ALA A 233 9.61 -7.01 14.35
C ALA A 233 8.63 -5.96 14.90
N GLU A 234 8.91 -4.66 14.74
CA GLU A 234 8.03 -3.55 15.10
C GLU A 234 6.70 -3.60 14.34
N MET A 235 6.73 -4.05 13.08
CA MET A 235 5.53 -4.28 12.27
C MET A 235 4.74 -5.53 12.69
N GLY A 236 5.22 -6.31 13.66
CA GLY A 236 4.52 -7.45 14.27
C GLY A 236 5.03 -8.82 13.87
N HIS A 237 6.13 -8.94 13.09
CA HIS A 237 6.69 -10.21 12.67
C HIS A 237 8.17 -10.36 13.07
N PRO A 238 8.47 -10.74 14.32
CA PRO A 238 9.86 -10.87 14.80
C PRO A 238 10.63 -12.04 14.16
N ALA A 239 9.94 -13.09 13.72
CA ALA A 239 10.55 -14.23 13.04
C ALA A 239 11.00 -13.85 11.61
N PRO A 240 12.04 -14.48 11.05
CA PRO A 240 12.40 -14.30 9.65
C PRO A 240 11.34 -14.90 8.72
N PHE A 241 11.15 -14.29 7.55
CA PHE A 241 10.29 -14.82 6.48
C PHE A 241 10.95 -15.95 5.67
N ASN A 242 12.20 -16.27 5.95
CA ASN A 242 12.98 -17.31 5.25
C ASN A 242 13.06 -17.10 3.74
N LEU A 243 13.26 -15.86 3.32
CA LEU A 243 13.46 -15.50 1.92
C LEU A 243 14.66 -16.27 1.34
N LYS A 244 14.45 -16.98 0.23
CA LYS A 244 15.47 -17.82 -0.42
C LYS A 244 15.89 -17.30 -1.78
N GLN A 245 15.07 -16.47 -2.42
CA GLN A 245 15.30 -15.99 -3.77
C GLN A 245 14.70 -14.61 -3.96
N ILE A 246 15.34 -13.81 -4.80
CA ILE A 246 14.87 -12.51 -5.26
C ILE A 246 14.98 -12.44 -6.78
N GLY A 247 14.04 -11.72 -7.41
CA GLY A 247 14.15 -11.38 -8.83
C GLY A 247 14.82 -10.02 -8.97
N ILE A 248 15.74 -9.91 -9.93
CA ILE A 248 16.43 -8.67 -10.24
C ILE A 248 15.98 -8.19 -11.62
N GLY A 249 15.30 -7.05 -11.67
CA GLY A 249 14.71 -6.51 -12.90
C GLY A 249 13.42 -7.23 -13.33
N ASN A 250 12.74 -6.63 -14.29
CA ASN A 250 11.54 -7.18 -14.91
C ASN A 250 11.56 -6.87 -16.42
N GLU A 251 11.28 -7.89 -17.25
CA GLU A 251 11.21 -7.76 -18.72
C GLU A 251 12.37 -6.98 -19.36
N GLN A 252 13.57 -7.19 -18.87
CA GLN A 252 14.77 -6.53 -19.38
C GLN A 252 15.31 -7.32 -20.58
N TRP A 253 15.17 -6.78 -21.79
CA TRP A 253 15.55 -7.44 -23.03
C TRP A 253 16.71 -6.76 -23.78
N GLY A 254 17.15 -5.58 -23.33
CA GLY A 254 18.23 -4.84 -23.94
C GLY A 254 19.62 -5.36 -23.55
N PRO A 255 20.65 -4.88 -24.23
CA PRO A 255 22.05 -5.28 -23.96
C PRO A 255 22.56 -4.79 -22.60
N LEU A 256 21.92 -3.80 -21.99
CA LEU A 256 22.35 -3.22 -20.72
C LEU A 256 22.12 -4.12 -19.51
N TYR A 257 21.17 -5.05 -19.59
CA TYR A 257 20.81 -5.88 -18.44
C TYR A 257 21.90 -6.88 -18.02
N PRO A 258 22.60 -7.60 -18.95
CA PRO A 258 23.64 -8.55 -18.56
C PRO A 258 24.88 -7.93 -17.88
N GLU A 259 25.01 -6.61 -17.90
CA GLU A 259 26.11 -5.88 -17.28
C GLU A 259 25.84 -5.53 -15.81
N ARG A 260 24.62 -5.77 -15.32
CA ARG A 260 24.11 -5.42 -13.99
C ARG A 260 23.92 -6.67 -13.15
#